data_64f3cfe7e517de560436843d42485003
#
_entry.id   64f3cfe7e517de560436843d42485003
#
_cell.length_a   1.000
_cell.length_b   1.000
_cell.length_c   1.000
_cell.angle_alpha   90.00
_cell.angle_beta   90.00
_cell.angle_gamma   90.00
#
_symmetry.space_group_name_H-M   'P 1'
#
loop_
_entity.id
_entity.type
_entity.pdbx_description
1 polymer ?
#
loop_
_entity_poly.entity_id
_entity_poly.type
_entity_poly.pdbx_seq_one_letter_code
_entity_poly.pdbx_strand_id
1 'polypeptide(L)'
;MVYHPSLVAFSRAIVRRYGMEDRIIGFGVSGFDLPDLAAHHDEVVDNFVSEAKRLVAEGAEVIYPMGISQCPVHIKPAWLQEQIGVPVVEGFGTPIRMAAMLAGLGLRQSRARWVKSRN
;
A
#
# COMPACT_ATOMS: atom_id res chain seq x y z
N MET A 1 -3.77 0.10 4.79
CA MET A 1 -3.97 1.53 5.19
C MET A 1 -4.66 2.28 4.07
N VAL A 2 -5.72 3.01 4.37
CA VAL A 2 -6.47 3.88 3.45
C VAL A 2 -6.59 5.29 4.03
N TYR A 3 -6.83 6.31 3.21
CA TYR A 3 -6.91 7.69 3.69
C TYR A 3 -8.33 8.09 4.13
N HIS A 4 -9.38 7.49 3.61
CA HIS A 4 -10.77 7.81 3.97
C HIS A 4 -11.59 6.56 4.32
N PRO A 5 -12.52 6.63 5.30
CA PRO A 5 -13.34 5.48 5.71
C PRO A 5 -14.15 4.83 4.58
N SER A 6 -14.64 5.63 3.62
CA SER A 6 -15.41 5.11 2.48
C SER A 6 -14.63 4.14 1.60
N LEU A 7 -13.29 4.20 1.63
CA LEU A 7 -12.43 3.29 0.87
C LEU A 7 -12.28 1.91 1.48
N VAL A 8 -12.67 1.71 2.74
CA VAL A 8 -12.54 0.41 3.41
C VAL A 8 -13.36 -0.67 2.68
N ALA A 9 -14.62 -0.37 2.33
CA ALA A 9 -15.48 -1.30 1.61
C ALA A 9 -14.92 -1.65 0.22
N PHE A 10 -14.46 -0.64 -0.52
CA PHE A 10 -13.80 -0.81 -1.82
C PHE A 10 -12.53 -1.65 -1.71
N SER A 11 -11.67 -1.34 -0.75
CA SER A 11 -10.43 -2.07 -0.50
C SER A 11 -10.68 -3.53 -0.13
N ARG A 12 -11.69 -3.78 0.69
CA ARG A 12 -12.12 -5.13 1.05
C ARG A 12 -12.59 -5.93 -0.18
N ALA A 13 -13.33 -5.30 -1.09
CA ALA A 13 -13.75 -5.92 -2.34
C ALA A 13 -12.55 -6.28 -3.25
N ILE A 14 -11.52 -5.41 -3.31
CA ILE A 14 -10.26 -5.70 -4.03
C ILE A 14 -9.55 -6.89 -3.41
N VAL A 15 -9.36 -6.89 -2.09
CA VAL A 15 -8.70 -7.98 -1.36
C VAL A 15 -9.37 -9.33 -1.65
N ARG A 16 -10.71 -9.35 -1.59
CA ARG A 16 -11.54 -10.53 -1.93
C ARG A 16 -11.32 -10.98 -3.36
N ARG A 17 -11.31 -10.05 -4.31
CA ARG A 17 -11.09 -10.34 -5.74
C ARG A 17 -9.75 -11.03 -6.00
N TYR A 18 -8.74 -10.71 -5.20
CA TYR A 18 -7.41 -11.33 -5.28
C TYR A 18 -7.25 -12.57 -4.39
N GLY A 19 -8.30 -13.01 -3.68
CA GLY A 19 -8.24 -14.18 -2.80
C GLY A 19 -7.30 -14.02 -1.61
N MET A 20 -7.17 -12.79 -1.10
CA MET A 20 -6.23 -12.45 -0.03
C MET A 20 -6.90 -12.11 1.30
N GLU A 21 -8.18 -12.42 1.47
CA GLU A 21 -8.93 -12.06 2.70
C GLU A 21 -8.29 -12.63 3.96
N ASP A 22 -7.85 -13.88 3.91
CA ASP A 22 -7.23 -14.57 5.06
C ASP A 22 -5.84 -14.01 5.43
N ARG A 23 -5.30 -13.11 4.61
CA ARG A 23 -4.02 -12.44 4.83
C ARG A 23 -4.16 -11.03 5.39
N ILE A 24 -5.38 -10.50 5.42
CA ILE A 24 -5.64 -9.13 5.85
C ILE A 24 -6.29 -9.15 7.23
N ILE A 25 -5.56 -8.76 8.24
CA ILE A 25 -6.07 -8.70 9.62
C ILE A 25 -6.96 -7.49 9.87
N GLY A 26 -6.76 -6.38 9.15
CA GLY A 26 -7.54 -5.17 9.36
C GLY A 26 -7.24 -4.04 8.37
N PHE A 27 -8.02 -2.98 8.48
CA PHE A 27 -7.86 -1.74 7.73
C PHE A 27 -7.66 -0.58 8.69
N GLY A 28 -6.58 0.17 8.52
CA GLY A 28 -6.36 1.44 9.20
C GLY A 28 -6.76 2.61 8.29
N VAL A 29 -7.26 3.68 8.89
CA VAL A 29 -7.73 4.88 8.20
C VAL A 29 -7.03 6.10 8.78
N SER A 30 -6.36 6.90 7.94
CA SER A 30 -5.66 8.11 8.41
C SER A 30 -6.56 9.33 8.54
N GLY A 31 -7.75 9.33 7.93
CA GLY A 31 -8.82 10.28 8.21
C GLY A 31 -8.85 11.56 7.38
N PHE A 32 -7.97 11.74 6.39
CA PHE A 32 -7.94 12.94 5.55
C PHE A 32 -8.22 12.63 4.08
N ASP A 33 -8.95 13.52 3.41
CA ASP A 33 -9.15 13.47 1.97
C ASP A 33 -7.90 13.95 1.20
N LEU A 34 -7.77 13.53 -0.06
CA LEU A 34 -6.60 13.83 -0.89
C LEU A 34 -6.26 15.32 -0.99
N PRO A 35 -7.23 16.25 -1.17
CA PRO A 35 -6.93 17.67 -1.24
C PRO A 35 -6.32 18.25 0.04
N ASP A 36 -6.62 17.65 1.19
CA ASP A 36 -6.25 18.18 2.49
C ASP A 36 -4.93 17.64 3.03
N LEU A 37 -4.38 16.57 2.39
CA LEU A 37 -3.15 15.91 2.85
C LEU A 37 -1.95 16.85 3.00
N ALA A 38 -1.79 17.80 2.07
CA ALA A 38 -0.67 18.73 2.11
C ALA A 38 -0.83 19.81 3.20
N ALA A 39 -2.06 20.26 3.45
CA ALA A 39 -2.37 21.27 4.46
C ALA A 39 -2.28 20.71 5.89
N HIS A 40 -2.52 19.40 6.06
CA HIS A 40 -2.53 18.71 7.36
C HIS A 40 -1.42 17.65 7.46
N HIS A 41 -0.25 17.92 6.87
CA HIS A 41 0.83 16.93 6.73
C HIS A 41 1.17 16.22 8.04
N ASP A 42 1.40 16.97 9.11
CA ASP A 42 1.83 16.39 10.40
C ASP A 42 0.73 15.53 11.03
N GLU A 43 -0.52 15.99 10.99
CA GLU A 43 -1.67 15.21 11.47
C GLU A 43 -1.90 13.93 10.65
N VAL A 44 -1.68 13.99 9.33
CA VAL A 44 -1.75 12.81 8.45
C VAL A 44 -0.69 11.79 8.83
N VAL A 45 0.55 12.25 9.08
CA VAL A 45 1.66 11.39 9.51
C VAL A 45 1.36 10.74 10.86
N ASP A 46 0.94 11.53 11.84
CA ASP A 46 0.65 11.05 13.20
C ASP A 46 -0.49 10.03 13.21
N ASN A 47 -1.59 10.33 12.52
CA ASN A 47 -2.72 9.40 12.40
C ASN A 47 -2.33 8.11 11.68
N PHE A 48 -1.54 8.22 10.61
CA PHE A 48 -1.07 7.05 9.87
C PHE A 48 -0.20 6.15 10.73
N VAL A 49 0.76 6.72 11.46
CA VAL A 49 1.66 5.98 12.36
C VAL A 49 0.86 5.34 13.50
N SER A 50 -0.08 6.06 14.10
CA SER A 50 -0.95 5.57 15.16
C SER A 50 -1.77 4.35 14.70
N GLU A 51 -2.45 4.46 13.56
CA GLU A 51 -3.23 3.37 12.99
C GLU A 51 -2.37 2.17 12.55
N ALA A 52 -1.18 2.43 12.00
CA ALA A 52 -0.24 1.37 11.66
C ALA A 52 0.25 0.62 12.90
N LYS A 53 0.58 1.33 13.98
CA LYS A 53 0.94 0.72 15.28
C LYS A 53 -0.19 -0.10 15.87
N ARG A 54 -1.44 0.38 15.78
CA ARG A 54 -2.62 -0.37 16.20
C ARG A 54 -2.71 -1.71 15.46
N LEU A 55 -2.59 -1.69 14.12
CA LEU A 55 -2.61 -2.92 13.31
C LEU A 55 -1.46 -3.87 13.65
N VAL A 56 -0.26 -3.34 13.90
CA VAL A 56 0.89 -4.15 14.34
C VAL A 56 0.61 -4.81 15.70
N ALA A 57 0.02 -4.09 16.64
CA ALA A 57 -0.38 -4.63 17.94
C ALA A 57 -1.48 -5.72 17.81
N GLU A 58 -2.29 -5.66 16.77
CA GLU A 58 -3.28 -6.71 16.42
C GLU A 58 -2.67 -7.89 15.66
N GLY A 59 -1.37 -7.87 15.37
CA GLY A 59 -0.63 -8.95 14.72
C GLY A 59 -0.27 -8.73 13.26
N ALA A 60 -0.34 -7.48 12.72
CA ALA A 60 0.13 -7.22 11.37
C ALA A 60 1.65 -7.39 11.28
N GLU A 61 2.09 -8.25 10.39
CA GLU A 61 3.51 -8.50 10.08
C GLU A 61 4.04 -7.59 8.95
N VAL A 62 3.13 -6.90 8.25
CA VAL A 62 3.46 -5.96 7.19
C VAL A 62 2.39 -4.88 7.09
N ILE A 63 2.78 -3.65 6.78
CA ILE A 63 1.84 -2.56 6.49
C ILE A 63 1.84 -2.26 4.99
N TYR A 64 0.65 -2.29 4.39
CA TYR A 64 0.43 -1.93 2.99
C TYR A 64 -0.40 -0.65 2.88
N PRO A 65 0.23 0.49 2.52
CA PRO A 65 -0.48 1.71 2.13
C PRO A 65 -1.16 1.50 0.77
N MET A 66 -2.47 1.64 0.70
CA MET A 66 -3.23 1.46 -0.55
C MET A 66 -3.24 2.72 -1.43
N GLY A 67 -2.78 3.85 -0.93
CA GLY A 67 -2.69 5.12 -1.64
C GLY A 67 -1.28 5.67 -1.70
N ILE A 68 -0.76 5.89 -2.91
CA ILE A 68 0.58 6.47 -3.11
C ILE A 68 0.69 7.91 -2.60
N SER A 69 -0.42 8.63 -2.55
CA SER A 69 -0.49 10.00 -2.05
C SER A 69 -0.06 10.14 -0.59
N GLN A 70 -0.31 9.15 0.24
CA GLN A 70 0.17 9.15 1.63
C GLN A 70 1.58 8.60 1.72
N CYS A 71 1.80 7.38 1.24
CA CYS A 71 3.09 6.72 1.24
C CYS A 71 3.36 6.15 -0.17
N PRO A 72 4.39 6.59 -0.86
CA PRO A 72 5.61 7.26 -0.38
C PRO A 72 5.64 8.80 -0.46
N VAL A 73 4.57 9.48 -0.92
CA VAL A 73 4.62 10.93 -1.20
C VAL A 73 4.81 11.76 0.09
N HIS A 74 3.91 11.61 1.06
CA HIS A 74 4.00 12.33 2.33
C HIS A 74 4.83 11.60 3.39
N ILE A 75 4.80 10.27 3.39
CA ILE A 75 5.44 9.42 4.40
C ILE A 75 6.49 8.55 3.72
N LYS A 76 7.76 8.70 4.08
CA LYS A 76 8.84 7.86 3.55
C LYS A 76 8.71 6.43 4.09
N PRO A 77 8.66 5.38 3.24
CA PRO A 77 8.47 3.99 3.68
C PRO A 77 9.53 3.51 4.69
N ALA A 78 10.81 3.84 4.46
CA ALA A 78 11.90 3.46 5.36
C ALA A 78 11.74 4.06 6.76
N TRP A 79 11.43 5.36 6.84
CA TRP A 79 11.16 6.03 8.11
C TRP A 79 9.95 5.42 8.83
N LEU A 80 8.85 5.17 8.10
CA LEU A 80 7.66 4.54 8.68
C LEU A 80 7.98 3.16 9.24
N GLN A 81 8.75 2.36 8.52
CA GLN A 81 9.18 1.04 8.97
C GLN A 81 9.96 1.10 10.29
N GLU A 82 10.82 2.09 10.45
CA GLU A 82 11.54 2.33 11.73
C GLU A 82 10.57 2.68 12.87
N GLN A 83 9.49 3.43 12.59
CA GLN A 83 8.51 3.84 13.59
C GLN A 83 7.60 2.69 14.07
N ILE A 84 7.33 1.72 13.20
CA ILE A 84 6.33 0.67 13.46
C ILE A 84 6.93 -0.74 13.64
N GLY A 85 8.21 -0.93 13.28
CA GLY A 85 8.94 -2.18 13.51
C GLY A 85 8.61 -3.33 12.55
N VAL A 86 7.79 -3.10 11.51
CA VAL A 86 7.46 -4.11 10.49
C VAL A 86 7.67 -3.56 9.09
N PRO A 87 7.88 -4.41 8.05
CA PRO A 87 8.03 -3.97 6.68
C PRO A 87 6.86 -3.12 6.17
N VAL A 88 7.19 -2.12 5.35
CA VAL A 88 6.21 -1.28 4.64
C VAL A 88 6.34 -1.54 3.14
N VAL A 89 5.29 -2.10 2.54
CA VAL A 89 5.22 -2.41 1.10
C VAL A 89 4.30 -1.40 0.44
N GLU A 90 4.87 -0.42 -0.25
CA GLU A 90 4.10 0.64 -0.90
C GLU A 90 3.91 0.39 -2.41
N GLY A 91 2.87 1.00 -2.97
CA GLY A 91 2.38 0.70 -4.32
C GLY A 91 3.12 1.40 -5.47
N PHE A 92 4.19 2.14 -5.22
CA PHE A 92 4.95 2.86 -6.25
C PHE A 92 6.35 2.28 -6.47
N GLY A 93 7.23 2.36 -5.50
CA GLY A 93 8.62 1.89 -5.63
C GLY A 93 8.72 0.36 -5.68
N THR A 94 7.86 -0.35 -4.95
CA THR A 94 7.87 -1.82 -4.91
C THR A 94 7.60 -2.44 -6.28
N PRO A 95 6.53 -2.07 -7.03
CA PRO A 95 6.30 -2.61 -8.38
C PRO A 95 7.39 -2.25 -9.37
N ILE A 96 7.97 -1.04 -9.29
CA ILE A 96 9.07 -0.62 -10.16
C ILE A 96 10.30 -1.50 -9.93
N ARG A 97 10.69 -1.74 -8.68
CA ARG A 97 11.81 -2.62 -8.33
C ARG A 97 11.55 -4.06 -8.74
N MET A 98 10.32 -4.55 -8.57
CA MET A 98 9.94 -5.88 -9.04
C MET A 98 10.04 -5.99 -10.56
N ALA A 99 9.55 -4.99 -11.30
CA ALA A 99 9.66 -4.96 -12.75
C ALA A 99 11.13 -4.94 -13.21
N ALA A 100 12.00 -4.15 -12.58
CA ALA A 100 13.42 -4.10 -12.85
C ALA A 100 14.10 -5.46 -12.59
N MET A 101 13.76 -6.13 -11.50
CA MET A 101 14.24 -7.47 -11.17
C MET A 101 13.83 -8.50 -12.24
N LEU A 102 12.55 -8.53 -12.62
CA LEU A 102 12.04 -9.45 -13.64
C LEU A 102 12.71 -9.21 -15.01
N ALA A 103 12.91 -7.94 -15.38
CA ALA A 103 13.62 -7.58 -16.60
C ALA A 103 15.10 -8.00 -16.54
N GLY A 104 15.78 -7.82 -15.42
CA GLY A 104 17.16 -8.24 -15.19
C GLY A 104 17.35 -9.77 -15.28
N LEU A 105 16.33 -10.53 -14.90
CA LEU A 105 16.29 -12.00 -15.06
C LEU A 105 15.93 -12.45 -16.47
N GLY A 106 15.70 -11.54 -17.42
CA GLY A 106 15.27 -11.84 -18.78
C GLY A 106 13.88 -12.44 -18.90
N LEU A 107 13.07 -12.37 -17.85
CA LEU A 107 11.71 -12.90 -17.84
C LEU A 107 10.80 -12.07 -18.73
N ARG A 108 10.00 -12.76 -19.53
CA ARG A 108 9.05 -12.14 -20.47
C ARG A 108 7.66 -12.73 -20.30
N GLN A 109 6.65 -11.93 -20.57
CA GLN A 109 5.27 -12.38 -20.56
C GLN A 109 5.06 -13.48 -21.62
N SER A 110 4.39 -14.56 -21.24
CA SER A 110 4.01 -15.63 -22.15
C SER A 110 3.13 -15.11 -23.29
N ARG A 111 3.49 -15.47 -24.53
CA ARG A 111 2.69 -15.18 -25.73
C ARG A 111 1.62 -16.22 -26.03
N ALA A 112 1.61 -17.34 -25.33
CA ALA A 112 0.59 -18.37 -25.51
C ALA A 112 -0.80 -17.91 -25.05
N ARG A 113 -0.85 -17.04 -24.02
CA ARG A 113 -2.10 -16.55 -23.42
C ARG A 113 -2.33 -15.05 -23.63
N TRP A 114 -1.25 -14.30 -23.83
CA TRP A 114 -1.27 -12.85 -23.97
C TRP A 114 -0.70 -12.45 -25.32
N VAL A 115 -1.57 -12.36 -26.31
CA VAL A 115 -1.17 -11.93 -27.66
C VAL A 115 -0.86 -10.43 -27.65
N LYS A 116 0.17 -10.03 -28.42
CA LYS A 116 0.46 -8.64 -28.65
C LYS A 116 -0.74 -7.98 -29.33
N SER A 117 -1.22 -6.85 -28.77
CA SER A 117 -2.22 -6.02 -29.45
C SER A 117 -1.74 -5.69 -30.86
N ARG A 118 -2.60 -5.90 -31.86
CA ARG A 118 -2.35 -5.44 -33.23
C ARG A 118 -2.65 -3.95 -33.22
N ASN A 119 -1.63 -3.13 -33.36
CA ASN A 119 -1.80 -1.72 -33.73
C ASN A 119 -2.19 -1.64 -35.19
#